data_62d2b0f2b08d611433cb516bec0054fc
#
_entry.id   62d2b0f2b08d611433cb516bec0054fc
#
_cell.length_a   1.000
_cell.length_b   1.000
_cell.length_c   1.000
_cell.angle_alpha   90.00
_cell.angle_beta   90.00
_cell.angle_gamma   90.00
#
_symmetry.space_group_name_H-M   'P 1'
#
loop_
_entity.id
_entity.type
_entity.pdbx_description
1 polymer ?
#
loop_
_entity_poly.entity_id
_entity_poly.type
_entity_poly.pdbx_seq_one_letter_code
_entity_poly.pdbx_strand_id
1 'polypeptide(L)'
;MEFRTNMDVGGAVAAEELLNGYDAVVLCCGAKKARDLNVPGRDANGVHFAVDYLTSVTRSLLDSQFADGKAIDAKGKNVLVIGGGDTGNDCQGTALRQGCTDLVALEMMPQPPKERAASNPWPEWPRVLKVDYGQTECLAKFGKDRACTRPP
;
A
#
# COMPACT_ATOMS: atom_id res chain seq x y z
N MET A 1 27.07 -7.40 9.36
CA MET A 1 25.61 -7.54 9.53
C MET A 1 25.28 -9.02 9.51
N GLU A 2 24.52 -9.53 10.46
CA GLU A 2 24.08 -10.92 10.53
C GLU A 2 22.54 -10.96 10.39
N PHE A 3 22.03 -11.85 9.53
CA PHE A 3 20.60 -12.10 9.39
C PHE A 3 20.26 -13.45 10.03
N ARG A 4 19.29 -13.47 10.93
CA ARG A 4 18.72 -14.67 11.54
C ARG A 4 17.29 -14.83 11.08
N THR A 5 17.05 -15.84 10.26
CA THR A 5 15.70 -16.18 9.77
C THR A 5 15.02 -17.18 10.69
N ASN A 6 13.69 -17.35 10.52
CA ASN A 6 12.87 -18.26 11.35
C ASN A 6 12.89 -17.95 12.85
N MET A 7 13.06 -16.67 13.19
CA MET A 7 13.05 -16.18 14.56
C MET A 7 11.68 -15.53 14.84
N ASP A 8 10.86 -16.24 15.60
CA ASP A 8 9.55 -15.74 16.04
C ASP A 8 9.70 -15.07 17.41
N VAL A 9 9.94 -13.77 17.41
CA VAL A 9 10.13 -12.97 18.62
C VAL A 9 8.78 -12.69 19.27
N GLY A 10 8.68 -13.03 20.55
CA GLY A 10 7.44 -13.02 21.33
C GLY A 10 6.72 -14.38 21.35
N GLY A 11 7.18 -15.32 20.51
CA GLY A 11 6.77 -16.72 20.51
C GLY A 11 7.94 -17.62 20.93
N ALA A 12 8.68 -18.16 19.95
CA ALA A 12 9.80 -19.07 20.21
C ALA A 12 11.04 -18.39 20.80
N VAL A 13 11.21 -17.08 20.59
CA VAL A 13 12.29 -16.26 21.17
C VAL A 13 11.68 -15.24 22.11
N ALA A 14 12.05 -15.28 23.36
CA ALA A 14 11.56 -14.33 24.37
C ALA A 14 12.08 -12.91 24.09
N ALA A 15 11.24 -11.91 24.28
CA ALA A 15 11.64 -10.51 24.08
C ALA A 15 12.79 -10.09 25.02
N GLU A 16 12.83 -10.67 26.21
CA GLU A 16 13.86 -10.48 27.23
C GLU A 16 15.26 -10.90 26.75
N GLU A 17 15.35 -11.92 25.90
CA GLU A 17 16.63 -12.36 25.33
C GLU A 17 17.23 -11.25 24.44
N LEU A 18 16.39 -10.54 23.68
CA LEU A 18 16.84 -9.42 22.87
C LEU A 18 17.22 -8.22 23.74
N LEU A 19 16.41 -7.91 24.74
CA LEU A 19 16.68 -6.77 25.63
C LEU A 19 17.96 -6.95 26.46
N ASN A 20 18.29 -8.19 26.85
CA ASN A 20 19.49 -8.51 27.62
C ASN A 20 20.73 -8.73 26.71
N GLY A 21 20.53 -9.03 25.45
CA GLY A 21 21.61 -9.36 24.51
C GLY A 21 22.11 -8.20 23.66
N TYR A 22 21.41 -7.06 23.66
CA TYR A 22 21.71 -5.92 22.80
C TYR A 22 21.57 -4.59 23.54
N ASP A 23 22.41 -3.63 23.20
CA ASP A 23 22.38 -2.26 23.76
C ASP A 23 21.15 -1.46 23.30
N ALA A 24 20.60 -1.78 22.13
CA ALA A 24 19.39 -1.18 21.58
C ALA A 24 18.66 -2.15 20.65
N VAL A 25 17.34 -2.08 20.63
CA VAL A 25 16.46 -2.85 19.73
C VAL A 25 15.61 -1.92 18.91
N VAL A 26 15.62 -2.10 17.59
CA VAL A 26 14.78 -1.35 16.64
C VAL A 26 13.71 -2.29 16.06
N LEU A 27 12.43 -1.96 16.28
CA LEU A 27 11.30 -2.73 15.78
C LEU A 27 10.89 -2.24 14.38
N CYS A 28 11.15 -3.04 13.36
CA CYS A 28 10.77 -2.78 11.97
C CYS A 28 9.76 -3.82 11.47
N CYS A 29 8.70 -4.09 12.26
CA CYS A 29 7.78 -5.21 12.06
C CYS A 29 6.63 -4.90 11.08
N GLY A 30 6.52 -3.68 10.58
CA GLY A 30 5.40 -3.23 9.77
C GLY A 30 4.08 -3.17 10.56
N ALA A 31 2.97 -3.00 9.86
CA ALA A 31 1.62 -2.96 10.44
C ALA A 31 0.72 -3.93 9.68
N LYS A 32 0.34 -5.04 10.31
CA LYS A 32 -0.51 -6.08 9.70
C LYS A 32 -2.01 -5.83 9.92
N LYS A 33 -2.40 -5.07 10.96
CA LYS A 33 -3.80 -4.75 11.22
C LYS A 33 -4.25 -3.60 10.31
N ALA A 34 -5.08 -3.91 9.34
CA ALA A 34 -5.66 -2.91 8.45
C ALA A 34 -6.59 -1.95 9.22
N ARG A 35 -6.62 -0.68 8.81
CA ARG A 35 -7.70 0.24 9.18
C ARG A 35 -8.89 -0.08 8.30
N ASP A 36 -10.06 -0.21 8.89
CA ASP A 36 -11.28 -0.50 8.17
C ASP A 36 -12.19 0.72 8.06
N LEU A 37 -13.08 0.68 7.06
CA LEU A 37 -14.13 1.68 6.85
C LEU A 37 -15.44 1.11 7.35
N ASN A 38 -16.02 1.74 8.36
CA ASN A 38 -17.35 1.37 8.85
C ASN A 38 -18.43 2.11 8.04
N VAL A 39 -18.71 1.59 6.84
CA VAL A 39 -19.70 2.16 5.91
C VAL A 39 -20.61 1.05 5.36
N PRO A 40 -21.86 1.37 4.97
CA PRO A 40 -22.72 0.42 4.29
C PRO A 40 -22.04 -0.17 3.03
N GLY A 41 -22.16 -1.50 2.85
CA GLY A 41 -21.57 -2.19 1.72
C GLY A 41 -20.09 -2.58 1.89
N ARG A 42 -19.49 -2.39 3.08
CA ARG A 42 -18.12 -2.81 3.37
C ARG A 42 -17.89 -4.31 3.17
N ASP A 43 -18.91 -5.10 3.41
CA ASP A 43 -18.95 -6.56 3.27
C ASP A 43 -19.34 -7.06 1.86
N ALA A 44 -19.49 -6.15 0.91
CA ALA A 44 -19.80 -6.51 -0.47
C ALA A 44 -18.65 -7.28 -1.14
N ASN A 45 -18.99 -8.16 -2.06
CA ASN A 45 -18.01 -8.89 -2.87
C ASN A 45 -17.15 -7.93 -3.68
N GLY A 46 -15.83 -8.19 -3.69
CA GLY A 46 -14.86 -7.35 -4.40
C GLY A 46 -14.29 -6.19 -3.59
N VAL A 47 -14.68 -6.06 -2.31
CA VAL A 47 -14.08 -5.09 -1.37
C VAL A 47 -12.99 -5.78 -0.56
N HIS A 48 -11.74 -5.43 -0.84
CA HIS A 48 -10.56 -6.06 -0.26
C HIS A 48 -9.71 -5.06 0.51
N PHE A 49 -9.01 -5.52 1.54
CA PHE A 49 -7.91 -4.76 2.09
C PHE A 49 -6.73 -4.72 1.11
N ALA A 50 -6.07 -3.59 1.02
CA ALA A 50 -4.94 -3.37 0.12
C ALA A 50 -3.82 -4.43 0.32
N VAL A 51 -3.48 -4.72 1.57
CA VAL A 51 -2.45 -5.72 1.88
C VAL A 51 -2.86 -7.13 1.49
N ASP A 52 -4.13 -7.50 1.63
CA ASP A 52 -4.63 -8.81 1.19
C ASP A 52 -4.56 -8.93 -0.33
N TYR A 53 -4.97 -7.88 -1.05
CA TYR A 53 -4.85 -7.80 -2.50
C TYR A 53 -3.39 -7.98 -2.94
N LEU A 54 -2.49 -7.13 -2.47
CA LEU A 54 -1.07 -7.16 -2.86
C LEU A 54 -0.39 -8.48 -2.46
N THR A 55 -0.70 -9.01 -1.27
CA THR A 55 -0.17 -10.29 -0.80
C THR A 55 -0.65 -11.45 -1.67
N SER A 56 -1.94 -11.47 -2.05
CA SER A 56 -2.49 -12.54 -2.90
C SER A 56 -1.80 -12.58 -4.26
N VAL A 57 -1.59 -11.40 -4.86
CA VAL A 57 -0.91 -11.27 -6.16
C VAL A 57 0.55 -11.70 -6.06
N THR A 58 1.27 -11.20 -5.07
CA THR A 58 2.71 -11.50 -4.89
C THR A 58 2.94 -12.98 -4.61
N ARG A 59 2.14 -13.59 -3.73
CA ARG A 59 2.27 -15.03 -3.43
C ARG A 59 1.97 -15.89 -4.64
N SER A 60 0.87 -15.64 -5.34
CA SER A 60 0.51 -16.40 -6.55
C SER A 60 1.59 -16.28 -7.62
N LEU A 61 2.21 -15.10 -7.78
CA LEU A 61 3.34 -14.92 -8.68
C LEU A 61 4.55 -15.76 -8.25
N LEU A 62 4.98 -15.65 -7.00
CA LEU A 62 6.20 -16.30 -6.50
C LEU A 62 6.06 -17.81 -6.39
N ASP A 63 4.92 -18.30 -5.93
CA ASP A 63 4.71 -19.71 -5.65
C ASP A 63 4.35 -20.51 -6.90
N SER A 64 3.69 -19.90 -7.90
CA SER A 64 3.10 -20.62 -9.02
C SER A 64 3.14 -19.91 -10.37
N GLN A 65 3.70 -18.70 -10.45
CA GLN A 65 3.62 -17.83 -11.63
C GLN A 65 2.16 -17.63 -12.10
N PHE A 66 1.26 -17.44 -11.12
CA PHE A 66 -0.20 -17.31 -11.29
C PHE A 66 -0.94 -18.57 -11.73
N ALA A 67 -0.29 -19.74 -11.80
CA ALA A 67 -0.94 -20.99 -12.19
C ALA A 67 -1.96 -21.50 -11.16
N ASP A 68 -1.86 -21.08 -9.89
CA ASP A 68 -2.76 -21.49 -8.80
C ASP A 68 -4.14 -20.80 -8.84
N GLY A 69 -4.29 -19.75 -9.64
CA GLY A 69 -5.53 -18.98 -9.76
C GLY A 69 -6.01 -18.29 -8.48
N LYS A 70 -5.13 -18.12 -7.47
CA LYS A 70 -5.49 -17.56 -6.16
C LYS A 70 -5.32 -16.06 -6.05
N ALA A 71 -4.67 -15.42 -7.03
CA ALA A 71 -4.52 -13.98 -7.05
C ALA A 71 -5.89 -13.30 -7.16
N ILE A 72 -6.12 -12.28 -6.35
CA ILE A 72 -7.24 -11.36 -6.57
C ILE A 72 -6.95 -10.61 -7.87
N ASP A 73 -7.85 -10.75 -8.86
CA ASP A 73 -7.62 -10.27 -10.21
C ASP A 73 -8.47 -9.04 -10.53
N ALA A 74 -7.81 -7.99 -11.00
CA ALA A 74 -8.42 -6.73 -11.46
C ALA A 74 -8.64 -6.69 -12.99
N LYS A 75 -8.28 -7.75 -13.73
CA LYS A 75 -8.39 -7.78 -15.18
C LYS A 75 -9.82 -7.51 -15.66
N GLY A 76 -9.96 -6.55 -16.54
CA GLY A 76 -11.26 -6.15 -17.11
C GLY A 76 -12.24 -5.52 -16.13
N LYS A 77 -11.77 -5.12 -14.92
CA LYS A 77 -12.62 -4.50 -13.89
C LYS A 77 -12.37 -3.01 -13.79
N ASN A 78 -13.39 -2.29 -13.33
CA ASN A 78 -13.24 -0.93 -12.83
C ASN A 78 -12.79 -0.99 -11.37
N VAL A 79 -11.68 -0.37 -11.06
CA VAL A 79 -11.04 -0.44 -9.74
C VAL A 79 -11.16 0.88 -9.01
N LEU A 80 -11.57 0.83 -7.76
CA LEU A 80 -11.56 1.96 -6.83
C LEU A 80 -10.54 1.68 -5.73
N VAL A 81 -9.56 2.56 -5.59
CA VAL A 81 -8.59 2.55 -4.50
C VAL A 81 -8.95 3.64 -3.49
N ILE A 82 -9.11 3.28 -2.23
CA ILE A 82 -9.39 4.23 -1.15
C ILE A 82 -8.15 4.40 -0.30
N GLY A 83 -7.55 5.58 -0.40
CA GLY A 83 -6.30 5.96 0.25
C GLY A 83 -5.20 6.29 -0.75
N GLY A 84 -4.54 7.43 -0.57
CA GLY A 84 -3.52 7.97 -1.48
C GLY A 84 -2.07 7.76 -1.05
N GLY A 85 -1.81 6.94 0.00
CA GLY A 85 -0.46 6.63 0.44
C GLY A 85 0.26 5.60 -0.44
N ASP A 86 1.50 5.23 -0.07
CA ASP A 86 2.37 4.32 -0.82
C ASP A 86 1.68 2.98 -1.14
N THR A 87 0.98 2.40 -0.16
CA THR A 87 0.23 1.15 -0.36
C THR A 87 -0.91 1.31 -1.40
N GLY A 88 -1.60 2.45 -1.40
CA GLY A 88 -2.61 2.77 -2.41
C GLY A 88 -1.99 2.89 -3.81
N ASN A 89 -0.83 3.52 -3.91
CA ASN A 89 -0.06 3.60 -5.15
C ASN A 89 0.35 2.21 -5.67
N ASP A 90 0.80 1.30 -4.79
CA ASP A 90 1.11 -0.08 -5.14
C ASP A 90 -0.12 -0.83 -5.67
N CYS A 91 -1.30 -0.61 -5.07
CA CYS A 91 -2.56 -1.17 -5.58
C CYS A 91 -2.90 -0.66 -6.97
N GLN A 92 -2.69 0.63 -7.23
CA GLN A 92 -2.92 1.24 -8.55
C GLN A 92 -2.02 0.58 -9.60
N GLY A 93 -0.71 0.54 -9.37
CA GLY A 93 0.25 -0.08 -10.29
C GLY A 93 -0.05 -1.56 -10.53
N THR A 94 -0.40 -2.30 -9.48
CA THR A 94 -0.75 -3.71 -9.59
C THR A 94 -2.01 -3.92 -10.43
N ALA A 95 -3.08 -3.16 -10.19
CA ALA A 95 -4.32 -3.26 -10.95
C ALA A 95 -4.12 -2.89 -12.44
N LEU A 96 -3.30 -1.87 -12.72
CA LEU A 96 -2.93 -1.50 -14.08
C LEU A 96 -2.22 -2.62 -14.83
N ARG A 97 -1.25 -3.28 -14.20
CA ARG A 97 -0.50 -4.40 -14.77
C ARG A 97 -1.36 -5.63 -14.97
N GLN A 98 -2.35 -5.86 -14.12
CA GLN A 98 -3.36 -6.90 -14.33
C GLN A 98 -4.32 -6.58 -15.48
N GLY A 99 -4.39 -5.35 -15.96
CA GLY A 99 -5.24 -4.95 -17.08
C GLY A 99 -6.65 -4.52 -16.67
N CYS A 100 -6.78 -3.77 -15.59
CA CYS A 100 -8.05 -3.12 -15.22
C CYS A 100 -8.54 -2.20 -16.34
N THR A 101 -9.86 -2.08 -16.49
CA THR A 101 -10.52 -1.26 -17.52
C THR A 101 -10.49 0.22 -17.15
N ASP A 102 -10.72 0.52 -15.89
CA ASP A 102 -10.64 1.87 -15.33
C ASP A 102 -10.14 1.83 -13.90
N LEU A 103 -9.58 2.94 -13.43
CA LEU A 103 -9.07 3.04 -12.06
C LEU A 103 -9.29 4.45 -11.54
N VAL A 104 -9.82 4.54 -10.33
CA VAL A 104 -9.99 5.80 -9.59
C VAL A 104 -9.37 5.63 -8.20
N ALA A 105 -8.61 6.61 -7.74
CA ALA A 105 -8.10 6.68 -6.38
C ALA A 105 -8.78 7.82 -5.62
N LEU A 106 -9.30 7.53 -4.42
CA LEU A 106 -9.88 8.52 -3.52
C LEU A 106 -8.92 8.81 -2.37
N GLU A 107 -8.64 10.09 -2.16
CA GLU A 107 -7.86 10.56 -1.01
C GLU A 107 -8.71 11.52 -0.18
N MET A 108 -8.72 11.29 1.13
CA MET A 108 -9.51 12.13 2.05
C MET A 108 -8.77 13.42 2.46
N MET A 109 -7.46 13.45 2.31
CA MET A 109 -6.66 14.62 2.61
C MET A 109 -6.67 15.59 1.43
N PRO A 110 -6.60 16.91 1.67
CA PRO A 110 -6.43 17.87 0.60
C PRO A 110 -5.13 17.64 -0.15
N GLN A 111 -5.10 18.00 -1.42
CA GLN A 111 -3.90 17.88 -2.23
C GLN A 111 -2.74 18.67 -1.63
N PRO A 112 -1.58 18.05 -1.38
CA PRO A 112 -0.41 18.75 -0.88
C PRO A 112 0.08 19.84 -1.84
N PRO A 113 0.76 20.87 -1.33
CA PRO A 113 1.36 21.90 -2.16
C PRO A 113 2.46 21.32 -3.07
N LYS A 114 2.73 21.97 -4.20
CA LYS A 114 3.82 21.56 -5.11
C LYS A 114 5.20 21.83 -4.53
N GLU A 115 5.33 22.83 -3.69
CA GLU A 115 6.58 23.25 -3.05
C GLU A 115 6.48 23.19 -1.55
N ARG A 116 7.62 23.04 -0.88
CA ARG A 116 7.71 22.97 0.58
C ARG A 116 7.27 24.30 1.19
N ALA A 117 6.29 24.26 2.08
CA ALA A 117 5.87 25.43 2.84
C ALA A 117 6.91 25.84 3.88
N ALA A 118 6.96 27.11 4.23
CA ALA A 118 7.84 27.62 5.29
C ALA A 118 7.54 27.00 6.67
N SER A 119 6.31 26.56 6.91
CA SER A 119 5.87 25.83 8.12
C SER A 119 6.32 24.37 8.16
N ASN A 120 7.00 23.89 7.12
CA ASN A 120 7.54 22.53 7.04
C ASN A 120 9.03 22.58 6.64
N PRO A 121 9.91 23.14 7.51
CA PRO A 121 11.34 23.31 7.19
C PRO A 121 12.08 21.95 7.21
N TRP A 122 13.25 21.91 6.59
CA TRP A 122 14.19 20.82 6.79
C TRP A 122 14.64 20.80 8.29
N PRO A 123 14.81 19.66 8.97
CA PRO A 123 14.88 18.29 8.44
C PRO A 123 13.55 17.52 8.44
N GLU A 124 12.42 18.17 8.62
CA GLU A 124 11.12 17.47 8.55
C GLU A 124 10.90 16.80 7.20
N TRP A 125 10.11 15.72 7.20
CA TRP A 125 9.67 15.10 5.97
C TRP A 125 8.90 16.10 5.09
N PRO A 126 9.21 16.25 3.80
CA PRO A 126 8.55 17.23 2.93
C PRO A 126 7.09 16.87 2.68
N ARG A 127 6.18 17.74 3.09
CA ARG A 127 4.73 17.63 2.83
C ARG A 127 4.40 18.30 1.50
N VAL A 128 4.85 17.68 0.42
CA VAL A 128 4.66 18.17 -0.97
C VAL A 128 3.98 17.11 -1.80
N LEU A 129 3.33 17.56 -2.87
CA LEU A 129 2.73 16.65 -3.86
C LEU A 129 3.84 15.78 -4.48
N LYS A 130 3.71 14.48 -4.29
CA LYS A 130 4.53 13.47 -4.97
C LYS A 130 3.63 12.70 -5.93
N VAL A 131 4.09 12.56 -7.15
CA VAL A 131 3.51 11.64 -8.12
C VAL A 131 4.42 10.43 -8.16
N ASP A 132 3.91 9.29 -7.76
CA ASP A 132 4.66 8.04 -7.69
C ASP A 132 4.38 7.18 -8.94
N TYR A 133 5.06 6.03 -9.04
CA TYR A 133 5.06 5.17 -10.24
C TYR A 133 3.65 4.72 -10.66
N GLY A 134 2.80 4.28 -9.73
CA GLY A 134 1.44 3.82 -10.05
C GLY A 134 0.55 4.94 -10.58
N GLN A 135 0.67 6.15 -10.03
CA GLN A 135 -0.01 7.34 -10.55
C GLN A 135 0.52 7.71 -11.94
N THR A 136 1.84 7.66 -12.15
CA THR A 136 2.47 7.91 -13.44
C THR A 136 2.00 6.91 -14.50
N GLU A 137 1.97 5.63 -14.17
CA GLU A 137 1.45 4.57 -15.05
C GLU A 137 -0.04 4.77 -15.36
N CYS A 138 -0.82 5.20 -14.36
CA CYS A 138 -2.24 5.52 -14.51
C CYS A 138 -2.46 6.68 -15.48
N LEU A 139 -1.68 7.74 -15.34
CA LEU A 139 -1.71 8.89 -16.23
C LEU A 139 -1.34 8.50 -17.66
N ALA A 140 -0.29 7.71 -17.84
CA ALA A 140 0.14 7.22 -19.14
C ALA A 140 -0.92 6.35 -19.83
N LYS A 141 -1.61 5.49 -19.09
CA LYS A 141 -2.64 4.59 -19.65
C LYS A 141 -3.94 5.29 -19.97
N PHE A 142 -4.42 6.19 -19.11
CA PHE A 142 -5.75 6.78 -19.20
C PHE A 142 -5.74 8.26 -19.67
N GLY A 143 -4.56 8.87 -19.85
CA GLY A 143 -4.41 10.23 -20.35
C GLY A 143 -4.86 11.33 -19.38
N LYS A 144 -5.18 10.99 -18.14
CA LYS A 144 -5.57 11.93 -17.07
C LYS A 144 -5.25 11.39 -15.70
N ASP A 145 -5.00 12.29 -14.77
CA ASP A 145 -4.90 11.93 -13.36
C ASP A 145 -6.26 11.42 -12.86
N ARG A 146 -6.24 10.22 -12.29
CA ARG A 146 -7.41 9.54 -11.72
C ARG A 146 -7.43 9.64 -10.21
N ALA A 147 -6.49 10.35 -9.60
CA ALA A 147 -6.53 10.65 -8.18
C ALA A 147 -7.61 11.71 -7.91
N CYS A 148 -8.66 11.32 -7.22
CA CYS A 148 -9.70 12.25 -6.74
C CYS A 148 -9.37 12.62 -5.30
N THR A 149 -8.80 13.80 -5.10
CA THR A 149 -8.69 14.39 -3.76
C THR A 149 -10.03 14.98 -3.34
N ARG A 150 -10.29 14.99 -2.03
CA ARG A 150 -11.47 15.69 -1.51
C ARG A 150 -11.36 17.17 -1.88
N PRO A 151 -12.36 17.77 -2.51
CA PRO A 151 -12.38 19.22 -2.71
C PRO A 151 -12.34 19.93 -1.35
N PRO A 152 -11.73 21.10 -1.27
CA PRO A 152 -11.65 21.90 -0.05
C PRO A 152 -13.02 22.25 0.54
#